data_023e39b5f3e0a1e5263fb48dd4d763bf
#
_entry.id   023e39b5f3e0a1e5263fb48dd4d763bf
#
_cell.length_a   1.000
_cell.length_b   1.000
_cell.length_c   1.000
_cell.angle_alpha   90.00
_cell.angle_beta   90.00
_cell.angle_gamma   90.00
#
_symmetry.space_group_name_H-M   'P 1'
#
loop_
_entity.id
_entity.type
_entity.pdbx_description
1 polymer ?
#
loop_
_entity_poly.entity_id
_entity_poly.type
_entity_poly.pdbx_seq_one_letter_code
_entity_poly.pdbx_strand_id
1 'polypeptide(L)'
;MKLKLVIGNKNYSTWSLRPWLVLKYFNIPFDEVRIKLRDKNTKKNILKFSPSGKVPCLIYRKIRIWDSLSICEFLAEKFKNKHLWPKNNIDKIMARNISSEMHSGFANLRKNLSMNFLGKNLKFKNNKETSVEITRTKKIIENCLKKSKGPFMFKKFSIADAMYAPVMFRFKIYNIKLSFVLEKYLNTVLNMKEIKIWLLEARRELK
;
A
#
# COMPACT_ATOMS: atom_id res chain seq x y z
N MET A 1 0.40 13.77 21.52
CA MET A 1 1.73 13.25 21.14
C MET A 1 1.69 12.82 19.68
N LYS A 2 2.53 13.38 18.83
CA LYS A 2 2.44 13.28 17.37
C LYS A 2 3.16 12.02 16.87
N LEU A 3 2.53 11.25 15.97
CA LEU A 3 3.17 10.16 15.23
C LEU A 3 4.13 10.75 14.18
N LYS A 4 5.25 10.07 13.89
CA LYS A 4 6.15 10.46 12.80
C LYS A 4 6.35 9.26 11.88
N LEU A 5 5.97 9.38 10.60
CA LEU A 5 6.14 8.34 9.59
C LEU A 5 7.32 8.67 8.68
N VAL A 6 8.32 7.79 8.71
CA VAL A 6 9.49 7.85 7.82
C VAL A 6 9.19 7.05 6.58
N ILE A 7 9.26 7.70 5.41
CA ILE A 7 8.94 7.12 4.10
C ILE A 7 10.07 7.31 3.10
N GLY A 8 10.04 6.52 2.03
CA GLY A 8 10.85 6.78 0.84
C GLY A 8 10.13 7.65 -0.18
N ASN A 9 10.79 7.95 -1.30
CA ASN A 9 10.20 8.69 -2.42
C ASN A 9 8.81 8.17 -2.78
N LYS A 10 7.86 9.06 -2.93
CA LYS A 10 6.47 8.71 -3.22
C LYS A 10 6.29 8.05 -4.58
N ASN A 11 7.15 8.38 -5.56
CA ASN A 11 7.08 7.75 -6.88
C ASN A 11 7.45 6.26 -6.88
N TYR A 12 8.26 5.79 -5.92
CA TYR A 12 8.80 4.42 -5.94
C TYR A 12 8.40 3.56 -4.75
N SER A 13 8.12 4.16 -3.59
CA SER A 13 7.95 3.43 -2.34
C SER A 13 6.52 2.95 -2.11
N THR A 14 6.22 1.75 -2.60
CA THR A 14 4.91 1.11 -2.37
C THR A 14 4.69 0.70 -0.92
N TRP A 15 5.75 0.31 -0.23
CA TRP A 15 5.66 -0.06 1.18
C TRP A 15 5.31 1.14 2.06
N SER A 16 5.85 2.33 1.73
CA SER A 16 5.52 3.57 2.43
C SER A 16 4.09 4.04 2.17
N LEU A 17 3.56 3.85 0.96
CA LEU A 17 2.18 4.23 0.64
C LEU A 17 1.16 3.55 1.56
N ARG A 18 1.36 2.28 1.94
CA ARG A 18 0.38 1.52 2.70
C ARG A 18 0.00 2.16 4.04
N PRO A 19 0.91 2.33 5.00
CA PRO A 19 0.57 2.98 6.26
C PRO A 19 0.27 4.46 6.10
N TRP A 20 0.88 5.13 5.12
CA TRP A 20 0.59 6.53 4.81
C TRP A 20 -0.87 6.71 4.39
N LEU A 21 -1.38 5.80 3.54
CA LEU A 21 -2.76 5.82 3.07
C LEU A 21 -3.76 5.57 4.22
N VAL A 22 -3.44 4.62 5.11
CA VAL A 22 -4.22 4.36 6.32
C VAL A 22 -4.27 5.61 7.21
N LEU A 23 -3.13 6.22 7.51
CA LEU A 23 -3.07 7.41 8.36
C LEU A 23 -3.89 8.58 7.76
N LYS A 24 -3.75 8.82 6.46
CA LYS A 24 -4.46 9.90 5.76
C LYS A 24 -5.96 9.65 5.69
N TYR A 25 -6.38 8.46 5.25
CA TYR A 25 -7.80 8.13 5.08
C TYR A 25 -8.58 8.21 6.39
N PHE A 26 -7.99 7.71 7.48
CA PHE A 26 -8.63 7.75 8.79
C PHE A 26 -8.39 9.04 9.57
N ASN A 27 -7.83 10.07 8.93
CA ASN A 27 -7.53 11.36 9.54
C ASN A 27 -6.75 11.21 10.86
N ILE A 28 -5.69 10.40 10.85
CA ILE A 28 -4.79 10.23 11.98
C ILE A 28 -3.62 11.20 11.77
N PRO A 29 -3.41 12.18 12.65
CA PRO A 29 -2.36 13.18 12.46
C PRO A 29 -0.97 12.59 12.65
N PHE A 30 -0.05 12.93 11.74
CA PHE A 30 1.36 12.52 11.78
C PHE A 30 2.26 13.53 11.08
N ASP A 31 3.53 13.53 11.46
CA ASP A 31 4.60 14.20 10.73
C ASP A 31 5.20 13.23 9.71
N GLU A 32 5.55 13.73 8.54
CA GLU A 32 6.20 12.96 7.48
C GLU A 32 7.70 13.30 7.42
N VAL A 33 8.54 12.27 7.41
CA VAL A 33 9.96 12.39 7.11
C VAL A 33 10.24 11.59 5.84
N ARG A 34 10.76 12.28 4.81
CA ARG A 34 11.06 11.67 3.52
C ARG A 34 12.54 11.41 3.36
N ILE A 35 12.88 10.20 2.92
CA ILE A 35 14.24 9.79 2.62
C ILE A 35 14.37 9.51 1.12
N LYS A 36 15.35 10.13 0.47
CA LYS A 36 15.66 9.87 -0.92
C LYS A 36 16.17 8.43 -1.07
N LEU A 37 15.45 7.64 -1.87
CA LEU A 37 15.85 6.28 -2.25
C LEU A 37 16.77 6.32 -3.46
N ARG A 38 17.55 5.26 -3.66
CA ARG A 38 18.50 5.13 -4.78
C ARG A 38 19.59 6.22 -4.77
N ASP A 39 19.98 6.64 -3.58
CA ASP A 39 21.07 7.57 -3.31
C ASP A 39 22.14 6.83 -2.48
N LYS A 40 23.42 7.20 -2.64
CA LYS A 40 24.54 6.59 -1.90
C LYS A 40 24.38 6.60 -0.39
N ASN A 41 23.67 7.58 0.14
CA ASN A 41 23.42 7.75 1.56
C ASN A 41 22.07 7.15 2.03
N THR A 42 21.27 6.54 1.14
CA THR A 42 19.93 6.02 1.46
C THR A 42 19.95 5.15 2.72
N LYS A 43 20.78 4.12 2.77
CA LYS A 43 20.85 3.19 3.90
C LYS A 43 21.25 3.90 5.19
N LYS A 44 22.28 4.74 5.15
CA LYS A 44 22.75 5.55 6.31
C LYS A 44 21.64 6.45 6.86
N ASN A 45 20.89 7.10 5.97
CA ASN A 45 19.78 7.98 6.37
C ASN A 45 18.58 7.21 6.93
N ILE A 46 18.26 6.05 6.38
CA ILE A 46 17.19 5.19 6.92
C ILE A 46 17.56 4.67 8.32
N LEU A 47 18.79 4.23 8.53
CA LEU A 47 19.25 3.68 9.83
C LEU A 47 19.17 4.68 10.98
N LYS A 48 19.15 5.99 10.72
CA LYS A 48 18.88 7.00 11.77
C LYS A 48 17.48 6.83 12.39
N PHE A 49 16.53 6.25 11.66
CA PHE A 49 15.13 6.12 12.04
C PHE A 49 14.66 4.68 12.18
N SER A 50 15.10 3.79 11.30
CA SER A 50 14.64 2.40 11.20
C SER A 50 15.80 1.43 11.36
N PRO A 51 15.80 0.58 12.40
CA PRO A 51 16.87 -0.39 12.63
C PRO A 51 16.94 -1.47 11.54
N SER A 52 15.84 -1.68 10.80
CA SER A 52 15.80 -2.63 9.68
C SER A 52 16.54 -2.12 8.43
N GLY A 53 16.94 -0.84 8.38
CA GLY A 53 17.50 -0.23 7.17
C GLY A 53 16.49 -0.10 6.01
N LYS A 54 15.19 -0.20 6.30
CA LYS A 54 14.10 -0.13 5.31
C LYS A 54 13.04 0.89 5.72
N VAL A 55 12.29 1.36 4.75
CA VAL A 55 11.09 2.19 4.92
C VAL A 55 9.84 1.39 4.52
N PRO A 56 8.69 1.68 5.16
CA PRO A 56 8.40 2.71 6.16
C PRO A 56 8.86 2.35 7.57
N CYS A 57 8.98 3.37 8.41
CA CYS A 57 9.11 3.22 9.85
C CYS A 57 8.23 4.27 10.55
N LEU A 58 7.42 3.84 11.51
CA LEU A 58 6.63 4.73 12.35
C LEU A 58 7.33 4.95 13.69
N ILE A 59 7.50 6.20 14.08
CA ILE A 59 8.04 6.58 15.38
C ILE A 59 6.89 7.03 16.26
N TYR A 60 6.71 6.32 17.36
CA TYR A 60 5.74 6.64 18.41
C TYR A 60 6.46 6.74 19.76
N ARG A 61 6.53 7.95 20.33
CA ARG A 61 7.37 8.21 21.51
C ARG A 61 8.84 7.85 21.22
N LYS A 62 9.42 6.93 22.00
CA LYS A 62 10.77 6.38 21.79
C LYS A 62 10.78 5.06 21.00
N ILE A 63 9.58 4.53 20.64
CA ILE A 63 9.44 3.24 19.96
C ILE A 63 9.51 3.46 18.45
N ARG A 64 10.27 2.63 17.78
CA ARG A 64 10.35 2.53 16.31
C ARG A 64 9.61 1.29 15.87
N ILE A 65 8.62 1.44 14.99
CA ILE A 65 7.74 0.37 14.50
C ILE A 65 7.99 0.21 13.00
N TRP A 66 8.37 -0.94 12.59
CA TRP A 66 8.54 -1.43 11.22
C TRP A 66 8.01 -2.86 11.20
N ASP A 67 7.53 -3.42 10.15
CA ASP A 67 7.35 -2.95 8.77
C ASP A 67 5.96 -2.33 8.50
N SER A 68 5.57 -2.29 7.19
CA SER A 68 4.29 -1.66 6.79
C SER A 68 3.05 -2.31 7.39
N LEU A 69 3.00 -3.65 7.49
CA LEU A 69 1.85 -4.35 8.07
C LEU A 69 1.84 -4.21 9.59
N SER A 70 2.99 -4.33 10.23
CA SER A 70 3.15 -4.11 11.68
C SER A 70 2.75 -2.69 12.07
N ILE A 71 3.10 -1.68 11.26
CA ILE A 71 2.63 -0.30 11.47
C ILE A 71 1.11 -0.23 11.40
N CYS A 72 0.50 -0.85 10.39
CA CYS A 72 -0.96 -0.85 10.24
C CYS A 72 -1.67 -1.55 11.41
N GLU A 73 -1.13 -2.67 11.91
CA GLU A 73 -1.66 -3.36 13.09
C GLU A 73 -1.56 -2.49 14.34
N PHE A 74 -0.40 -1.88 14.60
CA PHE A 74 -0.24 -0.93 15.70
C PHE A 74 -1.26 0.21 15.64
N LEU A 75 -1.48 0.77 14.44
CA LEU A 75 -2.49 1.82 14.25
C LEU A 75 -3.91 1.31 14.53
N ALA A 76 -4.24 0.08 14.12
CA ALA A 76 -5.55 -0.52 14.37
C ALA A 76 -5.80 -0.75 15.86
N GLU A 77 -4.79 -1.19 16.61
CA GLU A 77 -4.87 -1.37 18.07
C GLU A 77 -4.97 -0.03 18.79
N LYS A 78 -4.17 0.96 18.37
CA LYS A 78 -4.13 2.27 19.01
C LYS A 78 -5.39 3.09 18.76
N PHE A 79 -6.00 2.99 17.58
CA PHE A 79 -7.18 3.77 17.16
C PHE A 79 -8.39 2.87 16.95
N LYS A 80 -8.72 2.03 17.92
CA LYS A 80 -9.81 1.03 17.85
C LYS A 80 -11.14 1.61 17.39
N ASN A 81 -11.48 2.81 17.80
CA ASN A 81 -12.72 3.53 17.44
C ASN A 81 -12.80 3.88 15.95
N LYS A 82 -11.68 3.92 15.22
CA LYS A 82 -11.65 4.24 13.79
C LYS A 82 -11.89 3.02 12.88
N HIS A 83 -11.88 1.81 13.45
CA HIS A 83 -12.15 0.56 12.73
C HIS A 83 -11.31 0.40 11.44
N LEU A 84 -9.97 0.42 11.56
CA LEU A 84 -9.06 0.29 10.44
C LEU A 84 -9.16 -1.08 9.74
N TRP A 85 -9.60 -2.10 10.46
CA TRP A 85 -10.05 -3.38 9.92
C TRP A 85 -11.60 -3.43 9.83
N PRO A 86 -12.17 -4.35 9.02
CA PRO A 86 -13.61 -4.57 9.00
C PRO A 86 -14.18 -4.84 10.41
N LYS A 87 -15.40 -4.33 10.68
CA LYS A 87 -16.05 -4.54 11.99
C LYS A 87 -16.50 -6.00 12.19
N ASN A 88 -17.01 -6.62 11.12
CA ASN A 88 -17.42 -8.02 11.16
C ASN A 88 -16.19 -8.92 11.33
N ASN A 89 -16.25 -9.87 12.25
CA ASN A 89 -15.09 -10.72 12.59
C ASN A 89 -14.67 -11.63 11.44
N ILE A 90 -15.59 -12.20 10.66
CA ILE A 90 -15.29 -13.06 9.52
C ILE A 90 -14.56 -12.24 8.44
N ASP A 91 -15.07 -11.06 8.13
CA ASP A 91 -14.44 -10.15 7.17
C ASP A 91 -13.09 -9.65 7.68
N LYS A 92 -12.93 -9.42 8.97
CA LYS A 92 -11.64 -9.05 9.60
C LYS A 92 -10.61 -10.16 9.46
N ILE A 93 -10.97 -11.40 9.71
CA ILE A 93 -10.10 -12.58 9.51
C ILE A 93 -9.67 -12.64 8.05
N MET A 94 -10.61 -12.57 7.11
CA MET A 94 -10.30 -12.59 5.69
C MET A 94 -9.41 -11.42 5.27
N ALA A 95 -9.69 -10.20 5.75
CA ALA A 95 -8.89 -9.02 5.46
C ALA A 95 -7.44 -9.17 5.94
N ARG A 96 -7.23 -9.75 7.13
CA ARG A 96 -5.89 -10.06 7.65
C ARG A 96 -5.19 -11.14 6.83
N ASN A 97 -5.89 -12.22 6.47
CA ASN A 97 -5.33 -13.30 5.65
C ASN A 97 -4.78 -12.76 4.33
N ILE A 98 -5.61 -12.04 3.57
CA ILE A 98 -5.18 -11.51 2.27
C ILE A 98 -4.11 -10.42 2.41
N SER A 99 -4.13 -9.63 3.48
CA SER A 99 -3.10 -8.63 3.75
C SER A 99 -1.75 -9.28 4.06
N SER A 100 -1.73 -10.36 4.83
CA SER A 100 -0.53 -11.16 5.10
C SER A 100 -0.01 -11.84 3.84
N GLU A 101 -0.91 -12.41 3.00
CA GLU A 101 -0.54 -12.98 1.70
C GLU A 101 0.07 -11.91 0.77
N MET A 102 -0.49 -10.67 0.74
CA MET A 102 0.11 -9.58 -0.02
C MET A 102 1.45 -9.14 0.54
N HIS A 103 1.63 -9.19 1.85
CA HIS A 103 2.85 -8.79 2.52
C HIS A 103 4.02 -9.75 2.26
N SER A 104 3.79 -11.03 2.44
CA SER A 104 4.82 -12.08 2.32
C SER A 104 4.99 -12.60 0.89
N GLY A 105 3.89 -12.72 0.13
CA GLY A 105 3.83 -13.31 -1.20
C GLY A 105 4.05 -12.33 -2.36
N PHE A 106 3.76 -12.80 -3.57
CA PHE A 106 3.76 -12.05 -4.84
C PHE A 106 5.11 -11.38 -5.17
N ALA A 107 6.20 -12.09 -4.90
CA ALA A 107 7.56 -11.57 -5.11
C ALA A 107 7.87 -11.31 -6.60
N ASN A 108 7.42 -12.20 -7.49
CA ASN A 108 7.62 -12.07 -8.94
C ASN A 108 6.83 -10.89 -9.50
N LEU A 109 5.57 -10.73 -9.10
CA LEU A 109 4.75 -9.57 -9.48
C LEU A 109 5.44 -8.26 -9.05
N ARG A 110 5.95 -8.18 -7.82
CA ARG A 110 6.64 -6.97 -7.34
C ARG A 110 7.96 -6.71 -8.04
N LYS A 111 8.72 -7.77 -8.38
CA LYS A 111 10.02 -7.69 -9.07
C LYS A 111 9.82 -7.27 -10.53
N ASN A 112 8.93 -7.95 -11.24
CA ASN A 112 8.77 -7.79 -12.69
C ASN A 112 7.91 -6.57 -13.05
N LEU A 113 6.91 -6.25 -12.24
CA LEU A 113 6.12 -5.02 -12.36
C LEU A 113 6.62 -4.00 -11.32
N SER A 114 7.85 -3.53 -11.47
CA SER A 114 8.46 -2.57 -10.53
C SER A 114 7.65 -1.27 -10.46
N MET A 115 7.65 -0.61 -9.30
CA MET A 115 6.81 0.59 -9.13
C MET A 115 7.45 1.85 -9.67
N ASN A 116 6.67 2.54 -10.48
CA ASN A 116 6.82 3.94 -10.84
C ASN A 116 5.41 4.54 -10.95
N PHE A 117 4.92 5.20 -9.89
CA PHE A 117 3.55 5.71 -9.84
C PHE A 117 3.21 6.69 -10.96
N LEU A 118 4.20 7.39 -11.50
CA LEU A 118 4.04 8.34 -12.61
C LEU A 118 4.28 7.71 -13.98
N GLY A 119 4.69 6.43 -14.02
CA GLY A 119 4.90 5.68 -15.24
C GLY A 119 3.58 5.43 -16.00
N LYS A 120 3.71 5.27 -17.31
CA LYS A 120 2.58 4.93 -18.20
C LYS A 120 3.05 3.89 -19.20
N ASN A 121 2.19 2.92 -19.48
CA ASN A 121 2.41 1.91 -20.53
C ASN A 121 3.76 1.20 -20.42
N LEU A 122 4.19 0.93 -19.19
CA LEU A 122 5.45 0.23 -18.96
C LEU A 122 5.34 -1.20 -19.46
N LYS A 123 6.47 -1.71 -19.98
CA LYS A 123 6.58 -3.11 -20.39
C LYS A 123 7.28 -3.92 -19.31
N PHE A 124 6.98 -5.20 -19.23
CA PHE A 124 7.69 -6.16 -18.38
C PHE A 124 7.86 -7.49 -19.11
N LYS A 125 8.90 -8.23 -18.76
CA LYS A 125 9.08 -9.59 -19.25
C LYS A 125 8.18 -10.49 -18.42
N ASN A 126 7.11 -10.98 -19.05
CA ASN A 126 6.20 -11.92 -18.39
C ASN A 126 6.83 -13.32 -18.32
N ASN A 127 6.57 -14.02 -17.22
CA ASN A 127 6.88 -15.41 -17.03
C ASN A 127 5.72 -16.12 -16.32
N LYS A 128 5.77 -17.45 -16.24
CA LYS A 128 4.72 -18.28 -15.65
C LYS A 128 4.41 -17.85 -14.21
N GLU A 129 5.44 -17.65 -13.39
CA GLU A 129 5.31 -17.30 -11.98
C GLU A 129 4.61 -15.94 -11.81
N THR A 130 5.01 -14.94 -12.60
CA THR A 130 4.37 -13.61 -12.59
C THR A 130 2.91 -13.70 -13.02
N SER A 131 2.60 -14.48 -14.06
CA SER A 131 1.22 -14.68 -14.53
C SER A 131 0.34 -15.33 -13.47
N VAL A 132 0.87 -16.34 -12.77
CA VAL A 132 0.17 -16.99 -11.65
C VAL A 132 -0.12 -16.01 -10.52
N GLU A 133 0.87 -15.21 -10.14
CA GLU A 133 0.71 -14.20 -9.07
C GLU A 133 -0.28 -13.08 -9.47
N ILE A 134 -0.25 -12.61 -10.72
CA ILE A 134 -1.24 -11.65 -11.24
C ILE A 134 -2.65 -12.25 -11.17
N THR A 135 -2.82 -13.49 -11.64
CA THR A 135 -4.12 -14.19 -11.64
C THR A 135 -4.64 -14.38 -10.21
N ARG A 136 -3.76 -14.83 -9.29
CA ARG A 136 -4.11 -15.00 -7.88
C ARG A 136 -4.55 -13.68 -7.25
N THR A 137 -3.79 -12.61 -7.48
CA THR A 137 -4.11 -11.29 -6.94
C THR A 137 -5.45 -10.76 -7.45
N LYS A 138 -5.72 -10.91 -8.76
CA LYS A 138 -7.01 -10.53 -9.36
C LYS A 138 -8.16 -11.31 -8.71
N LYS A 139 -8.02 -12.62 -8.57
CA LYS A 139 -9.04 -13.50 -7.95
C LYS A 139 -9.34 -13.12 -6.50
N ILE A 140 -8.32 -12.79 -5.71
CA ILE A 140 -8.50 -12.31 -4.32
C ILE A 140 -9.38 -11.08 -4.29
N ILE A 141 -9.02 -10.04 -5.05
CA ILE A 141 -9.73 -8.77 -5.04
C ILE A 141 -11.17 -8.97 -5.55
N GLU A 142 -11.35 -9.69 -6.67
CA GLU A 142 -12.68 -9.97 -7.25
C GLU A 142 -13.61 -10.70 -6.27
N ASN A 143 -13.10 -11.71 -5.58
CA ASN A 143 -13.90 -12.47 -4.61
C ASN A 143 -14.36 -11.57 -3.45
N CYS A 144 -13.48 -10.73 -2.95
CA CYS A 144 -13.84 -9.77 -1.89
C CYS A 144 -14.90 -8.77 -2.37
N LEU A 145 -14.73 -8.20 -3.57
CA LEU A 145 -15.65 -7.22 -4.13
C LEU A 145 -17.03 -7.82 -4.45
N LYS A 146 -17.07 -9.03 -5.01
CA LYS A 146 -18.33 -9.75 -5.27
C LYS A 146 -19.12 -9.99 -3.99
N LYS A 147 -18.42 -10.39 -2.90
CA LYS A 147 -19.05 -10.62 -1.60
C LYS A 147 -19.50 -9.32 -0.94
N SER A 148 -18.67 -8.29 -0.95
CA SER A 148 -18.94 -7.03 -0.24
C SER A 148 -19.98 -6.15 -0.90
N LYS A 149 -20.13 -6.27 -2.25
CA LYS A 149 -20.98 -5.42 -3.10
C LYS A 149 -20.72 -3.91 -2.92
N GLY A 150 -19.55 -3.56 -2.39
CA GLY A 150 -19.18 -2.17 -2.11
C GLY A 150 -18.05 -1.66 -2.99
N PRO A 151 -17.68 -0.38 -2.85
CA PRO A 151 -16.59 0.21 -3.62
C PRO A 151 -15.21 -0.29 -3.18
N PHE A 152 -15.10 -0.88 -1.98
CA PHE A 152 -13.89 -1.43 -1.39
C PHE A 152 -14.05 -2.92 -1.08
N MET A 153 -12.94 -3.63 -0.89
CA MET A 153 -12.91 -5.09 -0.72
C MET A 153 -13.80 -5.59 0.42
N PHE A 154 -14.01 -4.77 1.44
CA PHE A 154 -14.91 -5.07 2.58
C PHE A 154 -15.94 -3.96 2.77
N LYS A 155 -16.59 -3.52 1.69
CA LYS A 155 -17.60 -2.47 1.63
C LYS A 155 -17.08 -1.07 1.96
N LYS A 156 -16.31 -0.89 3.02
CA LYS A 156 -15.62 0.35 3.42
C LYS A 156 -14.12 0.15 3.29
N PHE A 157 -13.39 1.26 3.08
CA PHE A 157 -11.93 1.23 3.05
C PHE A 157 -11.37 0.66 4.36
N SER A 158 -10.36 -0.18 4.22
CA SER A 158 -9.66 -0.83 5.33
C SER A 158 -8.16 -0.97 5.04
N ILE A 159 -7.42 -1.50 5.99
CA ILE A 159 -6.00 -1.84 5.82
C ILE A 159 -5.81 -2.77 4.60
N ALA A 160 -6.75 -3.69 4.35
CA ALA A 160 -6.66 -4.57 3.18
C ALA A 160 -6.60 -3.79 1.87
N ASP A 161 -7.43 -2.76 1.70
CA ASP A 161 -7.39 -1.90 0.51
C ASP A 161 -6.06 -1.12 0.41
N ALA A 162 -5.53 -0.64 1.54
CA ALA A 162 -4.22 0.01 1.57
C ALA A 162 -3.08 -0.95 1.17
N MET A 163 -3.16 -2.23 1.56
CA MET A 163 -2.19 -3.25 1.18
C MET A 163 -2.22 -3.56 -0.32
N TYR A 164 -3.41 -3.54 -0.94
CA TYR A 164 -3.60 -3.85 -2.36
C TYR A 164 -3.57 -2.63 -3.30
N ALA A 165 -3.72 -1.40 -2.81
CA ALA A 165 -3.67 -0.21 -3.64
C ALA A 165 -2.42 -0.14 -4.55
N PRO A 166 -1.18 -0.42 -4.08
CA PRO A 166 -0.02 -0.44 -4.95
C PRO A 166 -0.08 -1.49 -6.07
N VAL A 167 -0.82 -2.59 -5.88
CA VAL A 167 -1.00 -3.62 -6.91
C VAL A 167 -1.89 -3.10 -8.03
N MET A 168 -2.98 -2.42 -7.67
CA MET A 168 -3.87 -1.79 -8.66
C MET A 168 -3.12 -0.75 -9.51
N PHE A 169 -2.20 0.02 -8.89
CA PHE A 169 -1.31 0.90 -9.65
C PHE A 169 -0.41 0.15 -10.62
N ARG A 170 0.18 -0.99 -10.21
CA ARG A 170 0.96 -1.83 -11.12
C ARG A 170 0.12 -2.28 -12.29
N PHE A 171 -1.09 -2.77 -12.04
CA PHE A 171 -1.98 -3.21 -13.11
C PHE A 171 -2.27 -2.08 -14.12
N LYS A 172 -2.49 -0.86 -13.63
CA LYS A 172 -2.68 0.32 -14.49
C LYS A 172 -1.45 0.65 -15.32
N ILE A 173 -0.29 0.82 -14.69
CA ILE A 173 0.92 1.32 -15.37
C ILE A 173 1.53 0.31 -16.34
N TYR A 174 1.24 -0.98 -16.15
CA TYR A 174 1.66 -2.07 -17.03
C TYR A 174 0.55 -2.60 -17.95
N ASN A 175 -0.59 -1.91 -18.03
CA ASN A 175 -1.74 -2.27 -18.88
C ASN A 175 -2.20 -3.71 -18.70
N ILE A 176 -2.24 -4.21 -17.47
CA ILE A 176 -2.76 -5.54 -17.18
C ILE A 176 -4.26 -5.54 -17.45
N LYS A 177 -4.72 -6.43 -18.34
CA LYS A 177 -6.16 -6.59 -18.65
C LYS A 177 -6.94 -6.94 -17.38
N LEU A 178 -7.95 -6.14 -17.07
CA LEU A 178 -8.81 -6.27 -15.89
C LEU A 178 -10.23 -6.67 -16.29
N SER A 179 -10.95 -7.30 -15.37
CA SER A 179 -12.40 -7.45 -15.48
C SER A 179 -13.10 -6.15 -15.11
N PHE A 180 -14.35 -5.99 -15.52
CA PHE A 180 -15.17 -4.80 -15.20
C PHE A 180 -15.18 -4.49 -13.70
N VAL A 181 -15.28 -5.52 -12.85
CA VAL A 181 -15.26 -5.35 -11.38
C VAL A 181 -13.93 -4.78 -10.90
N LEU A 182 -12.81 -5.26 -11.43
CA LEU A 182 -11.49 -4.76 -11.08
C LEU A 182 -11.23 -3.36 -11.63
N GLU A 183 -11.72 -3.04 -12.82
CA GLU A 183 -11.63 -1.67 -13.37
C GLU A 183 -12.39 -0.68 -12.51
N LYS A 184 -13.59 -1.05 -12.07
CA LYS A 184 -14.38 -0.23 -11.14
C LYS A 184 -13.64 0.01 -9.82
N TYR A 185 -13.02 -1.03 -9.26
CA TYR A 185 -12.21 -0.90 -8.05
C TYR A 185 -10.95 -0.06 -8.28
N LEU A 186 -10.24 -0.26 -9.40
CA LEU A 186 -9.10 0.57 -9.78
C LEU A 186 -9.50 2.05 -9.82
N ASN A 187 -10.62 2.37 -10.47
CA ASN A 187 -11.12 3.74 -10.55
C ASN A 187 -11.49 4.29 -9.16
N THR A 188 -12.07 3.47 -8.28
CA THR A 188 -12.31 3.84 -6.89
C THR A 188 -11.00 4.23 -6.19
N VAL A 189 -9.97 3.38 -6.27
CA VAL A 189 -8.66 3.65 -5.66
C VAL A 189 -8.02 4.91 -6.23
N LEU A 190 -8.01 5.07 -7.56
CA LEU A 190 -7.39 6.22 -8.22
C LEU A 190 -8.06 7.56 -7.90
N ASN A 191 -9.38 7.52 -7.63
CA ASN A 191 -10.15 8.71 -7.31
C ASN A 191 -10.13 9.09 -5.82
N MET A 192 -9.54 8.27 -4.95
CA MET A 192 -9.35 8.65 -3.55
C MET A 192 -8.57 9.96 -3.42
N LYS A 193 -9.04 10.86 -2.54
CA LYS A 193 -8.38 12.15 -2.27
C LYS A 193 -6.93 11.95 -1.86
N GLU A 194 -6.67 10.98 -1.01
CA GLU A 194 -5.35 10.66 -0.48
C GLU A 194 -4.39 10.20 -1.59
N ILE A 195 -4.89 9.40 -2.52
CA ILE A 195 -4.11 8.95 -3.69
C ILE A 195 -3.77 10.13 -4.60
N LYS A 196 -4.71 11.04 -4.84
CA LYS A 196 -4.44 12.26 -5.63
C LYS A 196 -3.35 13.12 -4.96
N ILE A 197 -3.38 13.26 -3.64
CA ILE A 197 -2.34 13.95 -2.87
C ILE A 197 -0.98 13.24 -3.02
N TRP A 198 -0.94 11.92 -2.83
CA TRP A 198 0.29 11.13 -3.01
C TRP A 198 0.93 11.33 -4.38
N LEU A 199 0.12 11.25 -5.45
CA LEU A 199 0.59 11.43 -6.83
C LEU A 199 1.06 12.86 -7.12
N LEU A 200 0.37 13.86 -6.58
CA LEU A 200 0.79 15.27 -6.71
C LEU A 200 2.16 15.48 -6.06
N GLU A 201 2.35 14.96 -4.86
CA GLU A 201 3.62 15.07 -4.15
C GLU A 201 4.73 14.22 -4.80
N ALA A 202 4.41 13.06 -5.38
CA ALA A 202 5.35 12.28 -6.18
C ALA A 202 5.86 13.05 -7.41
N ARG A 203 4.99 13.85 -8.06
CA ARG A 203 5.40 14.74 -9.18
C ARG A 203 6.33 15.86 -8.72
N ARG A 204 6.09 16.42 -7.53
CA ARG A 204 6.95 17.47 -6.95
C ARG A 204 8.35 16.97 -6.62
N GLU A 205 8.52 15.67 -6.38
CA GLU A 205 9.83 15.05 -6.14
C GLU A 205 10.73 14.96 -7.38
N LEU A 206 10.17 15.11 -8.59
CA LEU A 206 10.92 15.05 -9.85
C LEU A 206 11.40 16.43 -10.33
N LYS A 207 10.93 17.49 -9.68
CA LYS A 207 11.39 18.86 -9.88
C LYS A 207 12.53 19.17 -8.92
#